data_495222de9eca3edb47ac98666f1e7394
#
_entry.id   495222de9eca3edb47ac98666f1e7394
#
_cell.length_a   1.000
_cell.length_b   1.000
_cell.length_c   1.000
_cell.angle_alpha   90.00
_cell.angle_beta   90.00
_cell.angle_gamma   90.00
#
_symmetry.space_group_name_H-M   'P 1'
#
loop_
_entity.id
_entity.type
_entity.pdbx_description
1 polymer ?
#
loop_
_entity_poly.entity_id
_entity_poly.type
_entity_poly.pdbx_seq_one_letter_code
_entity_poly.pdbx_strand_id
1 'polypeptide(L)' 'MTSSSTVSSNKDVGKRLLNTRGAAEYLGLAVDTVYRMARLRELPSVKVGRALRFDLVALERYVEQHTIETND' A
#
# COMPACT_ATOMS: atom_id res chain seq x y z
N MET A 1 0.93 12.29 -20.56
CA MET A 1 0.76 12.44 -20.02
C MET A 1 0.47 12.10 -19.52
N THR A 2 0.41 12.09 -19.47
CA THR A 2 0.03 12.06 -18.71
C THR A 2 -0.56 11.72 -18.25
N SER A 3 -0.78 11.70 -18.27
CA SER A 3 -1.40 11.66 -17.54
C SER A 3 -1.91 11.30 -17.08
N SER A 4 -1.96 11.25 -17.18
CA SER A 4 -2.49 11.25 -16.46
C SER A 4 -2.87 11.01 -15.99
N SER A 5 -2.81 10.99 -16.14
CA SER A 5 -3.22 11.16 -15.39
C SER A 5 -3.65 11.10 -14.92
N THR A 6 -3.59 11.09 -15.05
CA THR A 6 -4.02 11.42 -14.35
C THR A 6 -4.55 11.44 -13.89
N VAL A 7 -4.60 11.37 -13.98
CA VAL A 7 -5.05 11.72 -13.27
C VAL A 7 -5.58 11.58 -12.66
N SER A 8 -5.78 11.60 -12.54
CA SER A 8 -6.07 11.71 -11.72
C SER A 8 -6.23 11.76 -11.14
N SER A 9 -6.08 11.95 -11.07
CA SER A 9 -6.02 12.23 -10.24
C SER A 9 -6.07 12.58 -9.60
N ASN A 10 -6.16 13.20 -9.91
CA ASN A 10 -5.93 13.77 -9.10
C ASN A 10 -6.14 13.83 -8.07
N LYS A 11 -6.81 13.87 -8.17
CA LYS A 11 -7.08 13.72 -7.00
C LYS A 11 -6.40 12.73 -6.33
N ASP A 12 -6.07 11.80 -6.85
CA ASP A 12 -5.23 10.80 -6.30
C ASP A 12 -3.79 11.16 -6.42
N VAL A 13 -3.56 12.20 -7.12
CA VAL A 13 -2.21 12.69 -7.24
C VAL A 13 -1.72 13.09 -5.86
N GLY A 14 -0.58 12.59 -5.47
CA GLY A 14 -0.04 12.91 -4.18
C GLY A 14 -0.68 12.15 -3.04
N LYS A 15 -1.64 11.30 -3.35
CA LYS A 15 -2.24 10.51 -2.32
C LYS A 15 -1.22 9.54 -1.80
N ARG A 16 -0.99 9.60 -0.53
CA ARG A 16 0.03 8.79 0.08
C ARG A 16 -0.57 7.66 0.91
N LEU A 17 -1.78 7.86 1.39
CA LEU A 17 -2.43 6.87 2.22
C LEU A 17 -3.43 6.09 1.39
N LEU A 18 -3.28 4.79 1.39
CA LEU A 18 -4.15 3.88 0.64
C LEU A 18 -5.10 3.19 1.60
N ASN A 19 -6.32 2.92 1.11
CA ASN A 19 -7.18 2.07 1.91
C ASN A 19 -6.74 0.62 1.72
N THR A 20 -7.43 -0.30 2.40
CA THR A 20 -7.00 -1.69 2.39
C THR A 20 -7.03 -2.28 0.99
N ARG A 21 -8.05 -1.92 0.21
CA ARG A 21 -8.12 -2.42 -1.16
C ARG A 21 -6.95 -1.90 -1.99
N GLY A 22 -6.64 -0.61 -1.84
CA GLY A 22 -5.52 -0.04 -2.57
C GLY A 22 -4.21 -0.69 -2.19
N ALA A 23 -4.02 -0.95 -0.91
CA ALA A 23 -2.82 -1.63 -0.46
C ALA A 23 -2.74 -3.04 -1.03
N ALA A 24 -3.88 -3.73 -1.05
CA ALA A 24 -3.91 -5.08 -1.59
C ALA A 24 -3.54 -5.09 -3.06
N GLU A 25 -4.06 -4.13 -3.81
CA GLU A 25 -3.72 -4.03 -5.22
C GLU A 25 -2.24 -3.73 -5.42
N TYR A 26 -1.73 -2.84 -4.60
CA TYR A 26 -0.33 -2.48 -4.70
C TYR A 26 0.58 -3.67 -4.42
N LEU A 27 0.21 -4.47 -3.43
CA LEU A 27 1.03 -5.60 -3.02
C LEU A 27 0.71 -6.88 -3.79
N GLY A 28 -0.37 -6.89 -4.53
CA GLY A 28 -0.76 -8.09 -5.25
C GLY A 28 -1.30 -9.17 -4.33
N LEU A 29 -1.97 -8.77 -3.26
CA LEU A 29 -2.50 -9.69 -2.26
C LEU A 29 -4.01 -9.57 -2.17
N ALA A 30 -4.63 -10.57 -1.56
CA ALA A 30 -6.04 -10.50 -1.27
C ALA A 30 -6.28 -9.51 -0.15
N VAL A 31 -7.45 -8.88 -0.17
CA VAL A 31 -7.80 -7.90 0.86
C VAL A 31 -7.78 -8.54 2.24
N ASP A 32 -8.31 -9.76 2.35
CA ASP A 32 -8.31 -10.46 3.64
C ASP A 32 -6.90 -10.67 4.17
N THR A 33 -5.98 -10.95 3.27
CA THR A 33 -4.59 -11.15 3.66
C THR A 33 -4.00 -9.86 4.21
N VAL A 34 -4.29 -8.74 3.54
CA VAL A 34 -3.77 -7.46 4.00
C VAL A 34 -4.33 -7.12 5.37
N TYR A 35 -5.63 -7.36 5.59
CA TYR A 35 -6.22 -7.13 6.89
C TYR A 35 -5.54 -7.95 7.97
N ARG A 36 -5.32 -9.23 7.68
CA ARG A 36 -4.69 -10.10 8.66
C ARG A 36 -3.28 -9.64 8.97
N MET A 37 -2.53 -9.30 7.94
CA MET A 37 -1.15 -8.87 8.15
C MET A 37 -1.10 -7.58 8.94
N ALA A 38 -2.03 -6.66 8.69
CA ALA A 38 -2.06 -5.42 9.43
C ALA A 38 -2.41 -5.69 10.89
N ARG A 39 -3.36 -6.57 11.13
CA ARG A 39 -3.77 -6.88 12.49
C ARG A 39 -2.65 -7.55 13.27
N LEU A 40 -1.87 -8.36 12.60
CA LEU A 40 -0.74 -9.04 13.24
C LEU A 40 0.51 -8.17 13.26
N ARG A 41 0.40 -6.96 12.76
CA ARG A 41 1.50 -6.01 12.73
C ARG A 41 2.66 -6.48 11.88
N GLU A 42 2.36 -7.29 10.89
CA GLU A 42 3.35 -7.71 9.92
C GLU A 42 3.47 -6.73 8.79
N LEU A 43 2.50 -5.82 8.67
CA LEU A 43 2.47 -4.85 7.62
C LEU A 43 2.24 -3.49 8.24
N PRO A 44 3.03 -2.48 7.89
CA PRO A 44 2.85 -1.16 8.49
C PRO A 44 1.50 -0.57 8.08
N SER A 45 0.80 -0.04 9.05
CA SER A 45 -0.49 0.57 8.80
C SER A 45 -0.65 1.79 9.68
N VAL A 46 -1.63 2.61 9.33
CA VAL A 46 -1.90 3.85 10.03
C VAL A 46 -3.38 3.90 10.34
N LYS A 47 -3.69 4.30 11.55
CA LYS A 47 -5.08 4.48 11.96
C LYS A 47 -5.41 5.95 11.87
N VAL A 48 -6.34 6.30 11.01
CA VAL A 48 -6.78 7.68 10.88
C VAL A 48 -8.23 7.72 11.32
N GLY A 49 -8.44 8.20 12.57
CA GLY A 49 -9.75 8.06 13.16
C GLY A 49 -10.10 6.59 13.26
N ARG A 50 -11.17 6.19 12.60
CA ARG A 50 -11.56 4.79 12.58
C ARG A 50 -11.10 4.08 11.33
N ALA A 51 -10.50 4.81 10.42
CA ALA A 51 -10.13 4.25 9.14
C ALA A 51 -8.73 3.67 9.19
N LEU A 52 -8.57 2.49 8.61
CA LEU A 52 -7.28 1.86 8.48
C LEU A 52 -6.69 2.27 7.14
N ARG A 53 -5.49 2.78 7.17
CA ARG A 53 -4.83 3.25 5.95
C ARG A 53 -3.42 2.71 5.90
N PHE A 54 -2.85 2.74 4.71
CA PHE A 54 -1.50 2.22 4.49
C PHE A 54 -0.69 3.29 3.78
N ASP A 55 0.43 3.66 4.38
CA ASP A 55 1.31 4.69 3.84
C ASP A 55 2.10 4.09 2.68
N LEU A 56 1.95 4.66 1.51
CA LEU A 56 2.61 4.14 0.32
C LEU A 56 4.12 4.08 0.50
N VAL A 57 4.70 5.09 1.12
CA VAL A 57 6.15 5.10 1.32
C VAL A 57 6.56 3.95 2.24
N ALA A 58 5.77 3.71 3.29
CA ALA A 58 6.06 2.60 4.19
C ALA A 58 5.92 1.27 3.48
N LEU A 59 4.93 1.15 2.60
CA LEU A 59 4.77 -0.08 1.84
C LEU A 59 5.93 -0.31 0.88
N GLU A 60 6.42 0.76 0.28
CA GLU A 60 7.58 0.65 -0.58
C GLU A 60 8.78 0.11 0.17
N ARG A 61 8.99 0.63 1.37
CA ARG A 61 10.09 0.15 2.19
C ARG A 61 9.89 -1.28 2.61
N TYR A 62 8.66 -1.63 2.94
CA TYR A 62 8.35 -2.99 3.32
C TYR A 62 8.71 -3.94 2.19
N VAL A 63 8.33 -3.59 0.97
CA VAL A 63 8.64 -4.44 -0.17
C VAL A 63 10.14 -4.56 -0.35
N GLU A 64 10.86 -3.46 -0.20
CA GLU A 64 12.31 -3.51 -0.35
C GLU A 64 12.96 -4.40 0.70
N GLN A 65 12.47 -4.32 1.93
CA GLN A 65 13.04 -5.09 3.01
C GLN A 65 12.75 -6.57 2.90
N HIS A 66 11.69 -6.91 2.18
CA HIS A 66 11.28 -8.29 2.05
C HIS A 66 11.54 -8.85 0.66
N THR A 67 12.32 -8.13 -0.11
CA THR A 67 12.70 -8.61 -1.43
C THR A 67 13.75 -9.68 -1.28
N ILE A 68 13.50 -10.81 -1.88
CA ILE A 68 14.43 -11.91 -1.86
C ILE A 68 15.18 -11.90 -3.17
N GLU A 69 16.47 -11.73 -3.09
CA GLU A 69 17.30 -11.75 -4.28
C GLU A 69 17.78 -13.15 -4.53
N THR A 70 17.57 -13.57 -5.72
CA THR A 70 18.07 -14.87 -6.11
C THR A 70 19.18 -14.66 -7.10
N ASN A 71 20.11 -15.54 -7.04
CA ASN A 71 21.26 -15.44 -7.92
C ASN A 71 21.19 -16.44 -9.02
N ASP A 72 20.03 -16.61 -9.51
CA ASP A 72 19.92 -17.59 -10.54
C ASP A 72 20.15 -17.11 -11.87
#